data_576cc31b3503cfd12ccccf87e115554c
#
_entry.id   576cc31b3503cfd12ccccf87e115554c
#
_cell.length_a   1.000
_cell.length_b   1.000
_cell.length_c   1.000
_cell.angle_alpha   90.00
_cell.angle_beta   90.00
_cell.angle_gamma   90.00
#
_symmetry.space_group_name_H-M   'P 1'
#
loop_
_entity.id
_entity.type
_entity.pdbx_description
1 polymer ?
#
loop_
_entity_poly.entity_id
_entity_poly.type
_entity_poly.pdbx_seq_one_letter_code
_entity_poly.pdbx_strand_id
1 'polypeptide(L)'
;NAQFLLFLSAVIKAVDDYQDLLRLCVASAGNDHRLGANEAPPAIVSMYLGEELDGSLSAIAEDRPYSKRAKCEVEVGVKVLPHFPKDSTDRNRTSPFAFTGNKFEFRMLGSTFSISGPNIVLNTIVADSLDKFADRLDAAKGDIMDEVTAIIKDTFLKHRRIIFNGNNYSDEWVKEAERRGLLN
;
A
#
# COMPACT_ATOMS: atom_id res chain seq x y z
N ASN A 1 16.25 -0.76 -6.55
CA ASN A 1 16.91 0.32 -5.82
C ASN A 1 16.52 0.23 -4.35
N ALA A 2 17.50 -0.10 -3.47
CA ALA A 2 17.28 -0.32 -2.04
C ALA A 2 16.67 0.91 -1.34
N GLN A 3 17.12 2.11 -1.68
CA GLN A 3 16.58 3.36 -1.13
C GLN A 3 15.08 3.50 -1.39
N PHE A 4 14.63 3.22 -2.61
CA PHE A 4 13.19 3.25 -2.94
C PHE A 4 12.40 2.25 -2.08
N LEU A 5 12.91 1.03 -1.91
CA LEU A 5 12.24 0.01 -1.10
C LEU A 5 12.22 0.37 0.39
N LEU A 6 13.26 1.05 0.88
CA LEU A 6 13.30 1.55 2.25
C LEU A 6 12.21 2.60 2.49
N PHE A 7 12.09 3.59 1.60
CA PHE A 7 11.01 4.59 1.68
C PHE A 7 9.62 3.96 1.53
N LEU A 8 9.46 3.02 0.60
CA LEU A 8 8.22 2.26 0.44
C LEU A 8 7.85 1.53 1.74
N SER A 9 8.83 0.88 2.38
CA SER A 9 8.63 0.19 3.66
C SER A 9 8.23 1.16 4.78
N ALA A 10 8.80 2.37 4.81
CA ALA A 10 8.40 3.40 5.77
C ALA A 10 6.94 3.81 5.59
N VAL A 11 6.47 3.94 4.34
CA VAL A 11 5.06 4.25 4.05
C VAL A 11 4.15 3.09 4.45
N ILE A 12 4.52 1.84 4.14
CA ILE A 12 3.73 0.65 4.54
C ILE A 12 3.59 0.60 6.06
N LYS A 13 4.71 0.75 6.79
CA LYS A 13 4.72 0.78 8.25
C LYS A 13 3.83 1.91 8.79
N ALA A 14 3.99 3.12 8.27
CA ALA A 14 3.24 4.29 8.70
C ALA A 14 1.72 4.09 8.53
N VAL A 15 1.30 3.61 7.39
CA VAL A 15 -0.13 3.40 7.10
C VAL A 15 -0.73 2.29 7.97
N ASP A 16 0.01 1.23 8.25
CA ASP A 16 -0.48 0.14 9.12
C ASP A 16 -0.51 0.54 10.59
N ASP A 17 0.56 1.18 11.10
CA ASP A 17 0.64 1.58 12.50
C ASP A 17 -0.37 2.68 12.87
N TYR A 18 -0.72 3.56 11.91
CA TYR A 18 -1.56 4.73 12.11
C TYR A 18 -2.83 4.72 11.26
N GLN A 19 -3.34 3.54 10.93
CA GLN A 19 -4.57 3.40 10.12
C GLN A 19 -5.78 4.08 10.78
N ASP A 20 -5.86 4.06 12.09
CA ASP A 20 -6.90 4.72 12.90
C ASP A 20 -6.85 6.25 12.74
N LEU A 21 -5.67 6.84 12.82
CA LEU A 21 -5.47 8.27 12.63
C LEU A 21 -5.79 8.69 11.19
N LEU A 22 -5.40 7.89 10.19
CA LEU A 22 -5.77 8.11 8.79
C LEU A 22 -7.29 8.00 8.59
N ARG A 23 -7.93 7.01 9.21
CA ARG A 23 -9.39 6.88 9.18
C ARG A 23 -10.09 8.07 9.81
N LEU A 24 -9.58 8.52 10.95
CA LEU A 24 -10.11 9.68 11.66
C LEU A 24 -10.00 10.97 10.84
N CYS A 25 -8.88 11.20 10.14
CA CYS A 25 -8.65 12.43 9.40
C CYS A 25 -9.59 12.63 8.20
N VAL A 26 -10.33 11.60 7.80
CA VAL A 26 -11.34 11.66 6.72
C VAL A 26 -12.77 11.43 7.25
N ALA A 27 -12.95 11.26 8.57
CA ALA A 27 -14.23 11.00 9.17
C ALA A 27 -15.10 12.25 9.21
N SER A 28 -16.27 12.18 8.59
CA SER A 28 -17.37 13.12 8.73
C SER A 28 -18.67 12.43 8.34
N ALA A 29 -19.78 12.94 8.81
CA ALA A 29 -21.09 12.37 8.50
C ALA A 29 -21.32 12.20 7.00
N GLY A 30 -20.97 13.20 6.18
CA GLY A 30 -21.12 13.14 4.72
C GLY A 30 -20.15 12.17 4.06
N ASN A 31 -18.90 12.12 4.51
CA ASN A 31 -17.91 11.19 3.94
C ASN A 31 -18.16 9.75 4.38
N ASP A 32 -18.57 9.54 5.62
CA ASP A 32 -18.92 8.19 6.13
C ASP A 32 -20.19 7.64 5.45
N HIS A 33 -21.11 8.53 5.06
CA HIS A 33 -22.26 8.12 4.23
C HIS A 33 -21.83 7.72 2.81
N ARG A 34 -20.76 8.32 2.26
CA ARG A 34 -20.22 8.02 0.93
C ARG A 34 -19.39 6.73 0.91
N LEU A 35 -18.53 6.54 1.93
CA LEU A 35 -17.63 5.37 2.00
C LEU A 35 -18.45 4.09 2.23
N GLY A 36 -18.26 3.10 1.38
CA GLY A 36 -19.05 1.86 1.37
C GLY A 36 -20.38 1.93 0.61
N ALA A 37 -20.71 3.10 0.04
CA ALA A 37 -21.82 3.24 -0.90
C ALA A 37 -21.36 2.90 -2.34
N ASN A 38 -22.27 3.01 -3.33
CA ASN A 38 -22.02 2.55 -4.71
C ASN A 38 -20.83 3.20 -5.42
N GLU A 39 -20.37 4.37 -4.99
CA GLU A 39 -19.32 5.14 -5.66
C GLU A 39 -17.97 5.12 -4.93
N ALA A 40 -17.90 4.51 -3.77
CA ALA A 40 -16.66 4.44 -2.99
C ALA A 40 -16.55 3.09 -2.26
N PRO A 41 -15.32 2.51 -2.17
CA PRO A 41 -15.13 1.30 -1.37
C PRO A 41 -15.39 1.57 0.12
N PRO A 42 -15.56 0.51 0.92
CA PRO A 42 -15.66 0.61 2.38
C PRO A 42 -14.51 1.41 3.01
N ALA A 43 -14.75 1.96 4.19
CA ALA A 43 -13.81 2.85 4.89
C ALA A 43 -12.57 2.12 5.45
N ILE A 44 -12.19 1.00 4.88
CA ILE A 44 -11.04 0.18 5.29
C ILE A 44 -9.76 0.78 4.71
N VAL A 45 -8.84 1.22 5.58
CA VAL A 45 -7.53 1.69 5.15
C VAL A 45 -6.71 0.49 4.68
N SER A 46 -6.36 0.47 3.40
CA SER A 46 -5.50 -0.55 2.79
C SER A 46 -4.67 0.05 1.67
N MET A 47 -3.55 -0.60 1.35
CA MET A 47 -2.60 -0.12 0.34
C MET A 47 -2.59 -1.05 -0.87
N TYR A 48 -2.67 -0.48 -2.05
CA TYR A 48 -2.39 -1.15 -3.31
C TYR A 48 -0.95 -0.87 -3.75
N LEU A 49 -0.18 -1.91 -3.99
CA LEU A 49 1.21 -1.82 -4.49
C LEU A 49 1.37 -2.33 -5.92
N GLY A 50 0.50 -3.23 -6.33
CA GLY A 50 0.62 -4.00 -7.55
C GLY A 50 1.50 -5.24 -7.42
N GLU A 51 1.33 -6.17 -8.36
CA GLU A 51 1.96 -7.50 -8.30
C GLU A 51 3.49 -7.47 -8.33
N GLU A 52 4.10 -6.50 -9.03
CA GLU A 52 5.56 -6.42 -9.16
C GLU A 52 6.25 -6.02 -7.86
N LEU A 53 5.72 -4.99 -7.17
CA LEU A 53 6.30 -4.54 -5.90
C LEU A 53 6.03 -5.52 -4.78
N ASP A 54 4.82 -6.05 -4.69
CA ASP A 54 4.46 -7.06 -3.71
C ASP A 54 5.30 -8.33 -3.89
N GLY A 55 5.51 -8.78 -5.13
CA GLY A 55 6.40 -9.89 -5.46
C GLY A 55 7.87 -9.64 -5.10
N SER A 56 8.34 -8.41 -5.30
CA SER A 56 9.72 -8.01 -4.94
C SER A 56 9.93 -8.01 -3.42
N LEU A 57 8.98 -7.44 -2.67
CA LEU A 57 9.02 -7.42 -1.20
C LEU A 57 8.89 -8.83 -0.62
N SER A 58 8.02 -9.66 -1.18
CA SER A 58 7.88 -11.06 -0.79
C SER A 58 9.16 -11.85 -1.03
N ALA A 59 9.86 -11.61 -2.16
CA ALA A 59 11.14 -12.27 -2.45
C ALA A 59 12.22 -11.90 -1.42
N ILE A 60 12.30 -10.62 -1.01
CA ILE A 60 13.21 -10.17 0.05
C ILE A 60 12.84 -10.82 1.38
N ALA A 61 11.56 -10.87 1.73
CA ALA A 61 11.10 -11.47 2.97
C ALA A 61 11.40 -12.98 3.08
N GLU A 62 11.38 -13.67 1.95
CA GLU A 62 11.63 -15.12 1.83
C GLU A 62 13.08 -15.47 1.50
N ASP A 63 13.99 -14.50 1.47
CA ASP A 63 15.42 -14.66 1.11
C ASP A 63 15.62 -15.39 -0.24
N ARG A 64 14.74 -15.16 -1.19
CA ARG A 64 14.80 -15.77 -2.51
C ARG A 64 15.14 -14.77 -3.61
N PRO A 65 15.82 -15.19 -4.69
CA PRO A 65 16.07 -14.29 -5.80
C PRO A 65 14.74 -13.84 -6.44
N TYR A 66 14.61 -12.53 -6.69
CA TYR A 66 13.49 -12.01 -7.44
C TYR A 66 13.73 -12.22 -8.93
N SER A 67 12.92 -13.05 -9.56
CA SER A 67 12.84 -13.10 -11.01
C SER A 67 11.64 -12.26 -11.47
N LYS A 68 11.91 -11.25 -12.29
CA LYS A 68 10.82 -10.46 -12.88
C LYS A 68 9.89 -11.41 -13.63
N ARG A 69 8.62 -11.50 -13.20
CA ARG A 69 7.63 -12.27 -13.95
C ARG A 69 7.57 -11.74 -15.38
N ALA A 70 7.56 -12.63 -16.36
CA ALA A 70 7.27 -12.26 -17.73
C ALA A 70 5.97 -11.42 -17.72
N LYS A 71 5.96 -10.29 -18.45
CA LYS A 71 4.76 -9.44 -18.53
C LYS A 71 3.59 -10.34 -18.84
N CYS A 72 2.61 -10.37 -17.93
CA CYS A 72 1.40 -11.13 -18.13
C CYS A 72 0.66 -10.51 -19.30
N GLU A 73 0.63 -11.19 -20.43
CA GLU A 73 -0.13 -10.78 -21.61
C GLU A 73 -1.56 -11.28 -21.44
N VAL A 74 -2.53 -10.45 -21.75
CA VAL A 74 -3.91 -10.86 -21.78
C VAL A 74 -4.16 -11.59 -23.10
N GLU A 75 -4.31 -12.90 -23.07
CA GLU A 75 -4.82 -13.67 -24.20
C GLU A 75 -6.34 -13.46 -24.31
N VAL A 76 -6.72 -12.65 -25.27
CA VAL A 76 -8.15 -12.37 -25.57
C VAL A 76 -8.70 -13.47 -26.51
N GLY A 77 -8.45 -14.73 -26.27
CA GLY A 77 -9.10 -15.89 -26.94
C GLY A 77 -9.35 -15.85 -28.48
N VAL A 78 -8.93 -14.79 -29.17
CA VAL A 78 -9.11 -14.55 -30.61
C VAL A 78 -7.73 -14.36 -31.23
N LYS A 79 -7.33 -15.28 -32.08
CA LYS A 79 -5.99 -15.33 -32.74
C LYS A 79 -5.61 -14.12 -33.60
N VAL A 80 -6.52 -13.16 -33.78
CA VAL A 80 -6.37 -11.99 -34.68
C VAL A 80 -6.06 -10.69 -33.91
N LEU A 81 -6.18 -10.68 -32.58
CA LEU A 81 -5.87 -9.50 -31.79
C LEU A 81 -4.41 -9.51 -31.29
N PRO A 82 -3.71 -8.38 -31.31
CA PRO A 82 -2.38 -8.30 -30.73
C PRO A 82 -2.43 -8.57 -29.22
N HIS A 83 -1.37 -9.19 -28.69
CA HIS A 83 -1.17 -9.36 -27.26
C HIS A 83 -1.05 -8.01 -26.59
N PHE A 84 -1.91 -7.72 -25.62
CA PHE A 84 -1.84 -6.50 -24.85
C PHE A 84 -1.16 -6.78 -23.50
N PRO A 85 -0.21 -5.95 -23.05
CA PRO A 85 0.31 -6.09 -21.70
C PRO A 85 -0.81 -5.83 -20.70
N LYS A 86 -0.95 -6.73 -19.72
CA LYS A 86 -1.88 -6.53 -18.60
C LYS A 86 -1.50 -5.25 -17.87
N ASP A 87 -2.44 -4.31 -17.79
CA ASP A 87 -2.24 -3.12 -16.98
C ASP A 87 -2.23 -3.51 -15.50
N SER A 88 -1.08 -3.29 -14.85
CA SER A 88 -0.89 -3.59 -13.43
C SER A 88 -1.16 -2.39 -12.52
N THR A 89 -1.69 -1.29 -13.09
CA THR A 89 -2.02 -0.08 -12.31
C THR A 89 -3.45 -0.15 -11.78
N ASP A 90 -3.71 0.45 -10.61
CA ASP A 90 -5.06 0.58 -10.08
C ASP A 90 -5.82 1.72 -10.77
N ARG A 91 -6.13 1.55 -12.04
CA ARG A 91 -6.92 2.51 -12.85
C ARG A 91 -8.38 2.59 -12.42
N ASN A 92 -8.91 1.53 -11.86
CA ASN A 92 -10.32 1.44 -11.48
C ASN A 92 -10.62 2.14 -10.16
N ARG A 93 -9.62 2.77 -9.53
CA ARG A 93 -9.75 3.48 -8.24
C ARG A 93 -10.38 2.61 -7.15
N THR A 94 -10.06 1.33 -7.13
CA THR A 94 -10.62 0.36 -6.20
C THR A 94 -9.93 0.39 -4.84
N SER A 95 -8.72 0.96 -4.75
CA SER A 95 -7.96 1.07 -3.50
C SER A 95 -8.06 2.47 -2.90
N PRO A 96 -8.24 2.58 -1.57
CA PRO A 96 -8.25 3.87 -0.88
C PRO A 96 -6.86 4.54 -0.81
N PHE A 97 -5.78 3.78 -0.90
CA PHE A 97 -4.41 4.29 -0.93
C PHE A 97 -3.55 3.47 -1.90
N ALA A 98 -3.30 3.99 -3.08
CA ALA A 98 -2.67 3.26 -4.16
C ALA A 98 -1.33 3.83 -4.59
N PHE A 99 -0.34 2.96 -4.80
CA PHE A 99 0.88 3.30 -5.52
C PHE A 99 0.62 3.26 -7.03
N THR A 100 0.84 4.39 -7.71
CA THR A 100 0.52 4.55 -9.14
C THR A 100 1.77 4.69 -10.01
N GLY A 101 2.85 4.01 -9.62
CA GLY A 101 4.11 3.93 -10.37
C GLY A 101 5.20 4.90 -9.90
N ASN A 102 4.87 6.10 -9.47
CA ASN A 102 5.83 7.09 -8.97
C ASN A 102 5.31 7.93 -7.78
N LYS A 103 4.08 7.68 -7.34
CA LYS A 103 3.43 8.40 -6.24
C LYS A 103 2.40 7.51 -5.56
N PHE A 104 1.99 7.92 -4.36
CA PHE A 104 0.79 7.40 -3.70
C PHE A 104 -0.38 8.35 -3.90
N GLU A 105 -1.57 7.79 -4.06
CA GLU A 105 -2.83 8.52 -4.11
C GLU A 105 -3.72 8.07 -2.96
N PHE A 106 -4.02 9.00 -2.03
CA PHE A 106 -4.96 8.76 -0.95
C PHE A 106 -6.36 9.22 -1.40
N ARG A 107 -7.28 8.28 -1.55
CA ARG A 107 -8.56 8.47 -2.25
C ARG A 107 -9.78 8.46 -1.33
N MET A 108 -9.59 8.42 -0.03
CA MET A 108 -10.68 8.36 0.96
C MET A 108 -11.29 9.74 1.26
N LEU A 109 -10.72 10.82 0.75
CA LEU A 109 -11.13 12.16 1.06
C LEU A 109 -12.41 12.55 0.32
N GLY A 110 -13.39 13.11 1.03
CA GLY A 110 -14.61 13.67 0.44
C GLY A 110 -14.35 14.99 -0.29
N SER A 111 -15.18 15.32 -1.29
CA SER A 111 -15.00 16.48 -2.16
C SER A 111 -15.08 17.85 -1.45
N THR A 112 -15.72 17.91 -0.30
CA THR A 112 -15.89 19.12 0.51
C THR A 112 -14.80 19.32 1.57
N PHE A 113 -13.88 18.36 1.69
CA PHE A 113 -12.80 18.42 2.67
C PHE A 113 -11.62 19.25 2.22
N SER A 114 -10.96 19.91 3.18
CA SER A 114 -9.60 20.38 2.99
C SER A 114 -8.62 19.20 2.94
N ILE A 115 -7.72 19.18 1.97
CA ILE A 115 -6.64 18.18 1.88
C ILE A 115 -5.56 18.37 2.96
N SER A 116 -5.61 19.46 3.74
CA SER A 116 -4.58 19.76 4.75
C SER A 116 -4.53 18.71 5.85
N GLY A 117 -5.69 18.26 6.37
CA GLY A 117 -5.75 17.26 7.42
C GLY A 117 -5.03 15.97 7.04
N PRO A 118 -5.48 15.26 5.98
CA PRO A 118 -4.80 14.05 5.51
C PRO A 118 -3.32 14.25 5.16
N ASN A 119 -2.96 15.39 4.56
CA ASN A 119 -1.56 15.66 4.23
C ASN A 119 -0.68 15.85 5.47
N ILE A 120 -1.18 16.53 6.51
CA ILE A 120 -0.48 16.66 7.78
C ILE A 120 -0.28 15.28 8.40
N VAL A 121 -1.35 14.48 8.48
CA VAL A 121 -1.27 13.13 9.04
C VAL A 121 -0.28 12.27 8.28
N LEU A 122 -0.41 12.16 6.95
CA LEU A 122 0.48 11.34 6.12
C LEU A 122 1.95 11.73 6.27
N ASN A 123 2.27 13.04 6.21
CA ASN A 123 3.65 13.49 6.37
C ASN A 123 4.19 13.18 7.78
N THR A 124 3.38 13.36 8.81
CA THR A 124 3.79 13.12 10.21
C THR A 124 4.05 11.64 10.47
N ILE A 125 3.15 10.75 10.06
CA ILE A 125 3.31 9.30 10.30
C ILE A 125 4.47 8.70 9.48
N VAL A 126 4.70 9.21 8.28
CA VAL A 126 5.86 8.79 7.46
C VAL A 126 7.15 9.31 8.08
N ALA A 127 7.18 10.57 8.57
CA ALA A 127 8.34 11.12 9.27
C ALA A 127 8.68 10.30 10.52
N ASP A 128 7.70 9.94 11.35
CA ASP A 128 7.89 9.05 12.51
C ASP A 128 8.47 7.69 12.14
N SER A 129 8.01 7.12 11.02
CA SER A 129 8.53 5.82 10.55
C SER A 129 9.97 5.93 10.02
N LEU A 130 10.30 7.03 9.35
CA LEU A 130 11.66 7.29 8.86
C LEU A 130 12.62 7.60 10.02
N ASP A 131 12.19 8.31 11.05
CA ASP A 131 12.97 8.57 12.25
C ASP A 131 13.38 7.27 12.95
N LYS A 132 12.42 6.35 13.13
CA LYS A 132 12.70 5.01 13.67
C LYS A 132 13.66 4.19 12.80
N PHE A 133 13.60 4.36 11.47
CA PHE A 133 14.56 3.70 10.57
C PHE A 133 15.94 4.35 10.65
N ALA A 134 16.02 5.67 10.79
CA ALA A 134 17.27 6.38 10.99
C ALA A 134 17.97 5.94 12.28
N ASP A 135 17.25 5.90 13.40
CA ASP A 135 17.79 5.40 14.67
C ASP A 135 18.36 3.97 14.54
N ARG A 136 17.67 3.12 13.79
CA ARG A 136 18.10 1.75 13.57
C ARG A 136 19.35 1.67 12.69
N LEU A 137 19.44 2.51 11.65
CA LEU A 137 20.62 2.62 10.78
C LEU A 137 21.83 3.20 11.53
N ASP A 138 21.62 4.21 12.38
CA ASP A 138 22.67 4.81 13.19
C ASP A 138 23.23 3.84 14.24
N ALA A 139 22.40 2.95 14.75
CA ALA A 139 22.80 1.90 15.69
C ALA A 139 23.51 0.70 15.03
N ALA A 140 23.47 0.59 13.69
CA ALA A 140 24.03 -0.53 12.95
C ALA A 140 25.56 -0.62 13.12
N LYS A 141 26.07 -1.83 13.42
CA LYS A 141 27.52 -2.08 13.62
C LYS A 141 28.18 -2.79 12.42
N GLY A 142 27.40 -3.18 11.43
CA GLY A 142 27.83 -3.93 10.25
C GLY A 142 27.68 -3.14 8.96
N ASP A 143 27.52 -3.86 7.84
CA ASP A 143 27.23 -3.23 6.56
C ASP A 143 25.85 -2.58 6.61
N ILE A 144 25.78 -1.30 6.24
CA ILE A 144 24.53 -0.54 6.24
C ILE A 144 23.50 -1.11 5.26
N MET A 145 23.95 -1.77 4.20
CA MET A 145 23.05 -2.40 3.21
C MET A 145 22.39 -3.67 3.75
N ASP A 146 23.10 -4.41 4.61
CA ASP A 146 22.52 -5.55 5.32
C ASP A 146 21.41 -5.08 6.28
N GLU A 147 21.66 -3.98 7.01
CA GLU A 147 20.65 -3.40 7.89
C GLU A 147 19.46 -2.84 7.11
N VAL A 148 19.67 -2.16 6.00
CA VAL A 148 18.58 -1.70 5.11
C VAL A 148 17.73 -2.90 4.65
N THR A 149 18.36 -3.99 4.25
CA THR A 149 17.66 -5.20 3.84
C THR A 149 16.85 -5.82 4.99
N ALA A 150 17.43 -5.85 6.18
CA ALA A 150 16.75 -6.32 7.39
C ALA A 150 15.55 -5.45 7.75
N ILE A 151 15.68 -4.11 7.68
CA ILE A 151 14.57 -3.17 7.91
C ILE A 151 13.42 -3.44 6.93
N ILE A 152 13.71 -3.58 5.63
CA ILE A 152 12.70 -3.84 4.61
C ILE A 152 11.99 -5.17 4.90
N LYS A 153 12.75 -6.22 5.18
CA LYS A 153 12.23 -7.56 5.47
C LYS A 153 11.32 -7.57 6.70
N ASP A 154 11.81 -7.06 7.82
CA ASP A 154 11.08 -7.01 9.09
C ASP A 154 9.78 -6.21 8.95
N THR A 155 9.88 -5.05 8.29
CA THR A 155 8.74 -4.17 8.07
C THR A 155 7.68 -4.84 7.21
N PHE A 156 8.07 -5.44 6.09
CA PHE A 156 7.12 -6.13 5.23
C PHE A 156 6.44 -7.30 5.96
N LEU A 157 7.19 -8.15 6.65
CA LEU A 157 6.63 -9.29 7.39
C LEU A 157 5.63 -8.85 8.45
N LYS A 158 5.91 -7.75 9.16
CA LYS A 158 5.06 -7.24 10.25
C LYS A 158 3.82 -6.52 9.74
N HIS A 159 3.93 -5.74 8.66
CA HIS A 159 2.92 -4.80 8.22
C HIS A 159 2.21 -5.20 6.91
N ARG A 160 2.55 -6.37 6.33
CA ARG A 160 1.93 -6.84 5.07
C ARG A 160 0.41 -6.96 5.12
N ARG A 161 -0.19 -7.01 6.30
CA ARG A 161 -1.64 -7.10 6.49
C ARG A 161 -2.40 -5.93 5.85
N ILE A 162 -1.77 -4.75 5.76
CA ILE A 162 -2.37 -3.54 5.17
C ILE A 162 -2.37 -3.58 3.63
N ILE A 163 -1.56 -4.46 3.02
CA ILE A 163 -1.42 -4.54 1.56
C ILE A 163 -2.54 -5.40 1.00
N PHE A 164 -3.27 -4.82 0.04
CA PHE A 164 -4.32 -5.52 -0.69
C PHE A 164 -4.34 -5.07 -2.15
N ASN A 165 -4.09 -6.01 -3.06
CA ASN A 165 -4.01 -5.77 -4.49
C ASN A 165 -5.29 -6.21 -5.24
N GLY A 166 -6.37 -6.50 -4.51
CA GLY A 166 -7.65 -6.95 -5.05
C GLY A 166 -8.71 -5.85 -5.16
N ASN A 167 -9.94 -6.28 -5.39
CA ASN A 167 -11.10 -5.39 -5.49
C ASN A 167 -11.64 -5.02 -4.11
N ASN A 168 -11.44 -3.77 -3.68
CA ASN A 168 -11.89 -3.26 -2.39
C ASN A 168 -13.43 -3.12 -2.27
N TYR A 169 -14.17 -3.25 -3.37
CA TYR A 169 -15.65 -3.24 -3.35
C TYR A 169 -16.28 -4.60 -3.02
N SER A 170 -15.49 -5.66 -2.94
CA SER A 170 -16.04 -7.00 -2.72
C SER A 170 -16.38 -7.28 -1.25
N ASP A 171 -17.45 -8.01 -1.01
CA ASP A 171 -17.86 -8.45 0.34
C ASP A 171 -16.82 -9.38 0.98
N GLU A 172 -16.09 -10.14 0.15
CA GLU A 172 -15.00 -11.00 0.60
C GLU A 172 -13.87 -10.17 1.21
N TRP A 173 -13.60 -8.97 0.65
CA TRP A 173 -12.60 -8.08 1.20
C TRP A 173 -12.98 -7.57 2.59
N VAL A 174 -14.23 -7.22 2.82
CA VAL A 174 -14.68 -6.76 4.15
C VAL A 174 -14.41 -7.83 5.21
N LYS A 175 -14.74 -9.10 4.92
CA LYS A 175 -14.48 -10.24 5.81
C LYS A 175 -12.99 -10.49 6.03
N GLU A 176 -12.21 -10.39 4.95
CA GLU A 176 -10.76 -10.57 5.01
C GLU A 176 -10.08 -9.45 5.80
N ALA A 177 -10.52 -8.20 5.64
CA ALA A 177 -10.03 -7.06 6.39
C ALA A 177 -10.30 -7.21 7.90
N GLU A 178 -11.49 -7.66 8.27
CA GLU A 178 -11.83 -7.99 9.66
C GLU A 178 -10.90 -9.10 10.21
N ARG A 179 -10.69 -10.17 9.44
CA ARG A 179 -9.75 -11.26 9.79
C ARG A 179 -8.32 -10.76 10.01
N ARG A 180 -7.90 -9.75 9.23
CA ARG A 180 -6.57 -9.11 9.35
C ARG A 180 -6.50 -8.11 10.51
N GLY A 181 -7.60 -7.80 11.17
CA GLY A 181 -7.70 -6.78 12.22
C GLY A 181 -7.54 -5.35 11.67
N LEU A 182 -7.99 -5.11 10.45
CA LEU A 182 -8.05 -3.77 9.86
C LEU A 182 -9.34 -3.07 10.30
N LEU A 183 -9.24 -1.76 10.52
CA LEU A 183 -10.38 -0.93 10.91
C LEU A 183 -11.28 -0.66 9.69
N ASN A 184 -12.59 -0.59 9.96
CA ASN A 184 -13.63 -0.21 9.01
C ASN A 184 -14.45 0.96 9.54
#